data_e2152e896a9825488207a8d4c5e18af0
#
_entry.id   e2152e896a9825488207a8d4c5e18af0
#
_cell.length_a   1.000
_cell.length_b   1.000
_cell.length_c   1.000
_cell.angle_alpha   90.00
_cell.angle_beta   90.00
_cell.angle_gamma   90.00
#
_symmetry.space_group_name_H-M   'P 1'
#
loop_
_entity.id
_entity.type
_entity.pdbx_description
1 polymer ?
#
loop_
_entity_poly.entity_id
_entity_poly.type
_entity_poly.pdbx_seq_one_letter_code
_entity_poly.pdbx_strand_id
1 'polypeptide(L)'
;MDYSPPPEDSSMLGTQFRNIPLTPSQDITSLDTQPQRIPLPQKPRRVSRNTRRLLAIVLLLSMSLLIIVSATIIVPVLKTRSVVPIPTLTPRAVATSTPTPTPVFDPGQGAVLPTHRVVAFYAVPFSEPTGPGYEPTDTMLAALRQQGAAYEQLDPQHPVQLGIDLVVSVPDDFPGPQNSYSHHVDAGTIQSYIDFCSKNDLLLFLDLNFGLSPIMDEVKFFLPYLKKYAFVHMAIDPEWMFPRRNGIPGVNLSNVRASDLNPIIEAIAEIPMQFHVPRKILIIHQYRPDGDGLKDPSDPGQAEIADKRNLLFDPRVNVVIHVDSVGGYSGDIQDKRFQYSEWVQQDMKKYGNFLYGGFKLFYQHEAKIRLMTPKEVLSLDPPPMVVTYGN
;
A
#
# COMPACT_ATOMS: atom_id res chain seq x y z
N MET A 1 -41.39 -17.23 38.77
CA MET A 1 -41.51 -16.93 37.33
C MET A 1 -40.08 -16.81 36.81
N ASP A 2 -39.59 -17.95 36.34
CA ASP A 2 -38.24 -18.06 35.78
C ASP A 2 -38.26 -17.47 34.38
N TYR A 3 -37.36 -16.53 34.16
CA TYR A 3 -37.09 -15.93 32.83
C TYR A 3 -35.77 -16.48 32.33
N SER A 4 -35.84 -17.46 31.45
CA SER A 4 -34.67 -17.91 30.70
C SER A 4 -34.54 -17.09 29.43
N PRO A 5 -33.37 -16.49 29.12
CA PRO A 5 -33.16 -15.81 27.85
C PRO A 5 -33.02 -16.81 26.70
N PRO A 6 -33.36 -16.40 25.46
CA PRO A 6 -33.19 -17.25 24.29
C PRO A 6 -31.70 -17.41 23.94
N PRO A 7 -31.30 -18.48 23.23
CA PRO A 7 -29.92 -18.72 22.87
C PRO A 7 -29.45 -17.67 21.87
N GLU A 8 -28.29 -17.06 22.16
CA GLU A 8 -27.54 -16.19 21.24
C GLU A 8 -27.05 -17.01 20.04
N ASP A 9 -27.55 -16.65 18.87
CA ASP A 9 -27.08 -17.15 17.60
C ASP A 9 -25.79 -16.36 17.21
N SER A 10 -24.66 -16.89 17.71
CA SER A 10 -23.32 -16.30 17.43
C SER A 10 -22.69 -16.88 16.16
N SER A 11 -23.40 -16.81 15.04
CA SER A 11 -22.88 -17.23 13.75
C SER A 11 -22.92 -16.11 12.72
N MET A 12 -22.05 -15.10 12.90
CA MET A 12 -21.70 -14.19 11.80
C MET A 12 -20.33 -13.58 12.04
N LEU A 13 -19.46 -13.81 11.05
CA LEU A 13 -18.14 -13.22 10.86
C LEU A 13 -16.95 -13.93 11.53
N GLY A 14 -16.80 -15.20 11.23
CA GLY A 14 -15.47 -15.83 11.20
C GLY A 14 -15.28 -16.43 9.82
N THR A 15 -14.36 -15.95 9.04
CA THR A 15 -13.91 -16.59 7.80
C THR A 15 -13.26 -17.93 8.16
N GLN A 16 -14.09 -18.95 8.44
CA GLN A 16 -13.64 -20.33 8.47
C GLN A 16 -13.57 -20.83 7.03
N PHE A 17 -12.37 -20.99 6.51
CA PHE A 17 -12.13 -21.85 5.36
C PHE A 17 -12.59 -23.27 5.73
N ARG A 18 -13.79 -23.65 5.31
CA ARG A 18 -14.26 -25.03 5.43
C ARG A 18 -13.57 -25.86 4.37
N ASN A 19 -12.83 -26.85 4.80
CA ASN A 19 -12.49 -28.02 3.98
C ASN A 19 -13.77 -28.67 3.47
N ILE A 20 -14.04 -28.55 2.17
CA ILE A 20 -15.13 -29.27 1.51
C ILE A 20 -14.59 -30.67 1.16
N PRO A 21 -15.17 -31.75 1.67
CA PRO A 21 -14.79 -33.09 1.24
C PRO A 21 -15.22 -33.30 -0.21
N LEU A 22 -14.30 -33.72 -1.04
CA LEU A 22 -14.58 -34.18 -2.41
C LEU A 22 -15.46 -35.45 -2.36
N THR A 23 -16.70 -35.34 -2.78
CA THR A 23 -17.57 -36.49 -3.08
C THR A 23 -17.18 -37.08 -4.44
N PRO A 24 -17.16 -38.43 -4.57
CA PRO A 24 -16.80 -39.07 -5.82
C PRO A 24 -17.86 -38.84 -6.92
N SER A 25 -17.39 -38.62 -8.14
CA SER A 25 -18.18 -38.39 -9.33
C SER A 25 -19.15 -39.54 -9.61
N GLN A 26 -20.41 -39.20 -9.86
CA GLN A 26 -21.34 -40.11 -10.54
C GLN A 26 -21.13 -40.05 -12.06
N ASP A 27 -20.96 -41.22 -12.66
CA ASP A 27 -20.94 -41.46 -14.10
C ASP A 27 -22.20 -40.89 -14.78
N ILE A 28 -22.01 -40.02 -15.76
CA ILE A 28 -23.01 -39.70 -16.77
C ILE A 28 -22.44 -40.13 -18.13
N THR A 29 -22.90 -41.28 -18.59
CA THR A 29 -22.68 -41.77 -19.95
C THR A 29 -23.49 -40.98 -20.96
N SER A 30 -22.83 -40.65 -22.06
CA SER A 30 -23.33 -40.38 -23.42
C SER A 30 -24.25 -39.17 -23.67
N LEU A 31 -23.67 -38.13 -24.22
CA LEU A 31 -24.29 -37.37 -25.30
C LEU A 31 -23.20 -36.97 -26.32
N ASP A 32 -23.38 -37.50 -27.50
CA ASP A 32 -22.55 -37.33 -28.70
C ASP A 32 -22.73 -35.88 -29.21
N THR A 33 -21.70 -35.02 -29.09
CA THR A 33 -21.63 -33.75 -29.77
C THR A 33 -20.26 -33.56 -30.37
N GLN A 34 -20.21 -33.55 -31.69
CA GLN A 34 -19.02 -33.25 -32.48
C GLN A 34 -18.36 -31.94 -32.05
N PRO A 35 -17.02 -31.89 -31.96
CA PRO A 35 -16.33 -30.65 -31.65
C PRO A 35 -16.37 -29.68 -32.85
N GLN A 36 -17.01 -28.54 -32.67
CA GLN A 36 -16.85 -27.42 -33.60
C GLN A 36 -15.39 -26.93 -33.53
N ARG A 37 -14.73 -26.96 -34.68
CA ARG A 37 -13.37 -26.43 -34.84
C ARG A 37 -13.38 -24.91 -34.65
N ILE A 38 -12.78 -24.43 -33.59
CA ILE A 38 -12.48 -23.01 -33.38
C ILE A 38 -11.37 -22.62 -34.37
N PRO A 39 -11.54 -21.56 -35.18
CA PRO A 39 -10.50 -21.10 -36.09
C PRO A 39 -9.27 -20.62 -35.32
N LEU A 40 -8.11 -21.12 -35.62
CA LEU A 40 -6.84 -20.66 -35.07
C LEU A 40 -6.61 -19.19 -35.41
N PRO A 41 -6.10 -18.37 -34.46
CA PRO A 41 -5.79 -16.97 -34.71
C PRO A 41 -4.73 -16.86 -35.82
N GLN A 42 -5.04 -16.01 -36.82
CA GLN A 42 -4.14 -15.73 -37.93
C GLN A 42 -2.85 -15.08 -37.39
N LYS A 43 -1.69 -15.61 -37.82
CA LYS A 43 -0.37 -15.04 -37.52
C LYS A 43 -0.34 -13.57 -37.98
N PRO A 44 0.22 -12.65 -37.18
CA PRO A 44 0.35 -11.25 -37.55
C PRO A 44 1.17 -11.14 -38.86
N ARG A 45 0.63 -10.39 -39.84
CA ARG A 45 1.29 -10.11 -41.11
C ARG A 45 2.64 -9.47 -40.85
N ARG A 46 3.73 -10.12 -41.26
CA ARG A 46 5.07 -9.54 -41.25
C ARG A 46 5.10 -8.29 -42.11
N VAL A 47 5.37 -7.15 -41.48
CA VAL A 47 5.62 -5.89 -42.21
C VAL A 47 6.77 -6.09 -43.18
N SER A 48 6.56 -5.78 -44.46
CA SER A 48 7.53 -6.03 -45.53
C SER A 48 8.85 -5.24 -45.29
N ARG A 49 9.96 -5.77 -45.77
CA ARG A 49 11.28 -5.09 -45.69
C ARG A 49 11.23 -3.71 -46.31
N ASN A 50 10.44 -3.49 -47.33
CA ASN A 50 10.29 -2.20 -48.01
C ASN A 50 9.57 -1.17 -47.14
N THR A 51 8.52 -1.56 -46.39
CA THR A 51 7.80 -0.68 -45.46
C THR A 51 8.69 -0.20 -44.31
N ARG A 52 9.58 -1.08 -43.81
CA ARG A 52 10.57 -0.69 -42.79
C ARG A 52 11.63 0.29 -43.30
N ARG A 53 12.06 0.13 -44.57
CA ARG A 53 13.01 1.07 -45.21
C ARG A 53 12.35 2.43 -45.45
N LEU A 54 11.10 2.47 -45.87
CA LEU A 54 10.35 3.73 -46.07
C LEU A 54 10.18 4.50 -44.75
N LEU A 55 9.83 3.80 -43.65
CA LEU A 55 9.70 4.41 -42.30
C LEU A 55 11.04 4.98 -41.82
N ALA A 56 12.17 4.28 -42.04
CA ALA A 56 13.50 4.79 -41.65
C ALA A 56 13.89 6.04 -42.46
N ILE A 57 13.57 6.10 -43.75
CA ILE A 57 13.84 7.25 -44.61
C ILE A 57 13.03 8.49 -44.18
N VAL A 58 11.73 8.29 -43.85
CA VAL A 58 10.86 9.36 -43.37
C VAL A 58 11.35 9.92 -42.04
N LEU A 59 11.85 9.07 -41.13
CA LEU A 59 12.38 9.48 -39.82
C LEU A 59 13.69 10.28 -39.98
N LEU A 60 14.59 9.89 -40.91
CA LEU A 60 15.83 10.60 -41.21
C LEU A 60 15.56 11.96 -41.84
N LEU A 61 14.59 12.07 -42.76
CA LEU A 61 14.21 13.33 -43.39
C LEU A 61 13.56 14.29 -42.38
N SER A 62 12.74 13.81 -41.46
CA SER A 62 12.14 14.65 -40.41
C SER A 62 13.19 15.20 -39.43
N MET A 63 14.17 14.41 -39.04
CA MET A 63 15.31 14.89 -38.22
C MET A 63 16.18 15.93 -38.92
N SER A 64 16.42 15.74 -40.21
CA SER A 64 17.20 16.71 -41.01
C SER A 64 16.48 18.05 -41.15
N LEU A 65 15.16 18.03 -41.30
CA LEU A 65 14.34 19.25 -41.39
C LEU A 65 14.33 20.00 -40.05
N LEU A 66 14.31 19.31 -38.94
CA LEU A 66 14.35 19.89 -37.57
C LEU A 66 15.68 20.63 -37.33
N ILE A 67 16.80 20.06 -37.78
CA ILE A 67 18.13 20.66 -37.67
C ILE A 67 18.24 21.92 -38.51
N ILE A 68 17.71 21.92 -39.74
CA ILE A 68 17.75 23.08 -40.65
C ILE A 68 16.89 24.22 -40.07
N VAL A 69 15.70 23.95 -39.56
CA VAL A 69 14.85 24.96 -38.93
C VAL A 69 15.48 25.56 -37.68
N SER A 70 16.14 24.74 -36.87
CA SER A 70 16.86 25.23 -35.67
C SER A 70 18.04 26.15 -36.01
N ALA A 71 18.78 25.83 -37.09
CA ALA A 71 19.93 26.63 -37.54
C ALA A 71 19.53 27.98 -38.17
N THR A 72 18.36 28.06 -38.82
CA THR A 72 17.88 29.30 -39.44
C THR A 72 17.24 30.28 -38.46
N ILE A 73 16.73 29.83 -37.32
CA ILE A 73 16.08 30.69 -36.30
C ILE A 73 17.10 31.27 -35.29
N ILE A 74 18.18 30.55 -34.99
CA ILE A 74 19.11 30.91 -33.89
C ILE A 74 20.25 31.86 -34.38
N VAL A 75 20.65 31.85 -35.66
CA VAL A 75 21.79 32.61 -36.17
C VAL A 75 21.54 34.13 -36.35
N PRO A 76 20.32 34.68 -36.58
CA PRO A 76 20.15 36.14 -36.77
C PRO A 76 20.16 36.98 -35.48
N VAL A 77 20.14 36.41 -34.29
CA VAL A 77 20.00 37.20 -33.03
C VAL A 77 21.33 37.72 -32.48
N LEU A 78 22.46 37.33 -33.07
CA LEU A 78 23.80 37.69 -32.59
C LEU A 78 24.50 38.81 -33.40
N LYS A 79 23.77 39.62 -34.17
CA LYS A 79 24.38 40.82 -34.81
C LYS A 79 24.35 42.04 -33.89
N THR A 80 25.45 42.26 -33.25
CA THR A 80 26.06 43.46 -32.65
C THR A 80 25.26 44.76 -32.70
N ARG A 81 24.82 45.23 -31.55
CA ARG A 81 24.51 46.65 -31.29
C ARG A 81 25.79 47.37 -30.89
N SER A 82 26.20 48.35 -31.68
CA SER A 82 27.24 49.34 -31.33
C SER A 82 26.80 50.11 -30.10
N VAL A 83 27.61 50.11 -29.07
CA VAL A 83 27.38 50.82 -27.81
C VAL A 83 27.94 52.25 -27.98
N VAL A 84 27.08 53.24 -27.86
CA VAL A 84 27.44 54.66 -27.69
C VAL A 84 27.81 54.84 -26.22
N PRO A 85 28.97 55.48 -25.89
CA PRO A 85 29.37 55.68 -24.50
C PRO A 85 28.48 56.77 -23.83
N ILE A 86 27.77 56.37 -22.79
CA ILE A 86 27.02 57.25 -21.90
C ILE A 86 27.95 57.70 -20.76
N PRO A 87 27.95 58.99 -20.34
CA PRO A 87 28.81 59.48 -19.26
C PRO A 87 28.50 58.75 -17.94
N THR A 88 29.58 58.30 -17.31
CA THR A 88 29.57 57.54 -16.05
C THR A 88 29.12 58.44 -14.90
N LEU A 89 27.88 58.27 -14.47
CA LEU A 89 27.46 58.73 -13.14
C LEU A 89 27.91 57.66 -12.13
N THR A 90 28.71 58.07 -11.16
CA THR A 90 29.19 57.21 -10.08
C THR A 90 27.97 56.69 -9.31
N PRO A 91 27.77 55.34 -9.27
CA PRO A 91 26.62 54.79 -8.55
C PRO A 91 26.85 54.96 -7.05
N ARG A 92 25.97 55.67 -6.39
CA ARG A 92 25.79 55.55 -4.94
C ARG A 92 25.42 54.14 -4.61
N ALA A 93 26.21 53.43 -3.82
CA ALA A 93 25.97 52.07 -3.41
C ALA A 93 24.59 52.02 -2.68
N VAL A 94 23.56 51.54 -3.40
CA VAL A 94 22.33 51.12 -2.80
C VAL A 94 22.64 49.74 -2.21
N ALA A 95 22.54 49.61 -0.90
CA ALA A 95 22.63 48.35 -0.24
C ALA A 95 21.51 47.45 -0.80
N THR A 96 21.84 46.57 -1.71
CA THR A 96 20.94 45.53 -2.22
C THR A 96 20.75 44.57 -1.06
N SER A 97 19.58 44.64 -0.41
CA SER A 97 19.19 43.61 0.54
C SER A 97 19.16 42.28 -0.21
N THR A 98 20.12 41.40 0.07
CA THR A 98 20.10 40.01 -0.43
C THR A 98 18.79 39.45 0.03
N PRO A 99 17.90 38.94 -0.85
CA PRO A 99 16.67 38.35 -0.43
C PRO A 99 17.03 37.17 0.49
N THR A 100 16.54 37.20 1.73
CA THR A 100 16.63 36.05 2.63
C THR A 100 15.96 34.87 1.92
N PRO A 101 16.65 33.74 1.69
CA PRO A 101 16.04 32.60 1.03
C PRO A 101 14.78 32.20 1.81
N THR A 102 13.65 32.16 1.13
CA THR A 102 12.41 31.62 1.71
C THR A 102 12.71 30.19 2.13
N PRO A 103 12.39 29.79 3.38
CA PRO A 103 12.61 28.42 3.83
C PRO A 103 11.91 27.46 2.87
N VAL A 104 12.64 26.54 2.26
CA VAL A 104 12.06 25.48 1.44
C VAL A 104 11.45 24.47 2.41
N PHE A 105 10.19 24.11 2.19
CA PHE A 105 9.53 23.08 2.98
C PHE A 105 10.26 21.75 2.81
N ASP A 106 10.64 21.12 3.95
CA ASP A 106 11.24 19.79 3.99
C ASP A 106 10.19 18.77 4.48
N PRO A 107 9.73 17.85 3.62
CA PRO A 107 8.77 16.82 4.01
C PRO A 107 9.35 15.79 5.00
N GLY A 108 10.67 15.77 5.20
CA GLY A 108 11.32 14.96 6.23
C GLY A 108 11.13 15.53 7.63
N GLN A 109 10.88 16.83 7.76
CA GLN A 109 10.66 17.46 9.04
C GLN A 109 9.32 17.02 9.63
N GLY A 110 9.36 16.38 10.81
CA GLY A 110 8.18 15.81 11.47
C GLY A 110 7.69 14.50 10.87
N ALA A 111 8.43 13.90 9.92
CA ALA A 111 8.13 12.56 9.46
C ALA A 111 8.40 11.52 10.56
N VAL A 112 7.49 10.54 10.70
CA VAL A 112 7.59 9.51 11.73
C VAL A 112 8.79 8.58 11.46
N LEU A 113 8.89 8.04 10.25
CA LEU A 113 10.01 7.20 9.83
C LEU A 113 11.15 8.03 9.25
N PRO A 114 12.40 7.68 9.54
CA PRO A 114 12.89 6.51 10.26
C PRO A 114 13.05 6.69 11.78
N THR A 115 12.75 7.85 12.35
CA THR A 115 13.12 8.22 13.70
C THR A 115 12.30 7.54 14.80
N HIS A 116 11.09 7.10 14.47
CA HIS A 116 10.17 6.43 15.39
C HIS A 116 9.75 5.07 14.84
N ARG A 117 9.46 4.14 15.74
CA ARG A 117 8.76 2.90 15.42
C ARG A 117 7.25 3.13 15.61
N VAL A 118 6.45 2.59 14.70
CA VAL A 118 4.99 2.61 14.85
C VAL A 118 4.53 1.30 15.50
N VAL A 119 3.69 1.41 16.54
CA VAL A 119 2.91 0.29 17.09
C VAL A 119 1.45 0.66 17.00
N ALA A 120 0.66 -0.14 16.29
CA ALA A 120 -0.72 0.17 15.99
C ALA A 120 -1.66 -1.00 16.32
N PHE A 121 -2.92 -0.67 16.67
CA PHE A 121 -4.01 -1.62 16.77
C PHE A 121 -4.83 -1.61 15.48
N TYR A 122 -5.06 -2.80 14.94
CA TYR A 122 -5.93 -3.00 13.78
C TYR A 122 -7.38 -2.84 14.17
N ALA A 123 -8.20 -2.32 13.27
CA ALA A 123 -9.56 -1.96 13.54
C ALA A 123 -10.46 -2.15 12.30
N VAL A 124 -11.49 -2.98 12.43
CA VAL A 124 -12.70 -2.83 11.63
C VAL A 124 -13.76 -2.25 12.58
N PRO A 125 -14.35 -1.08 12.29
CA PRO A 125 -15.27 -0.43 13.21
C PRO A 125 -16.39 -1.37 13.67
N PHE A 126 -16.62 -1.41 14.98
CA PHE A 126 -17.65 -2.23 15.64
C PHE A 126 -17.48 -3.75 15.50
N SER A 127 -16.31 -4.22 15.06
CA SER A 127 -16.00 -5.65 14.91
C SER A 127 -14.84 -6.05 15.81
N GLU A 128 -15.13 -6.38 17.07
CA GLU A 128 -14.14 -6.83 18.05
C GLU A 128 -13.28 -8.02 17.57
N PRO A 129 -13.84 -9.03 16.85
CA PRO A 129 -13.05 -10.17 16.40
C PRO A 129 -11.94 -9.83 15.41
N THR A 130 -11.94 -8.65 14.80
CA THR A 130 -10.95 -8.27 13.78
C THR A 130 -9.73 -7.60 14.39
N GLY A 131 -9.89 -6.87 15.48
CA GLY A 131 -8.75 -6.20 16.12
C GLY A 131 -9.15 -5.36 17.33
N PRO A 132 -8.19 -5.12 18.24
CA PRO A 132 -8.45 -4.40 19.49
C PRO A 132 -8.77 -2.91 19.28
N GLY A 133 -8.56 -2.37 18.09
CA GLY A 133 -8.89 -0.97 17.73
C GLY A 133 -10.35 -0.74 17.30
N TYR A 134 -11.22 -1.74 17.36
CA TYR A 134 -12.60 -1.70 16.84
C TYR A 134 -13.49 -0.59 17.43
N GLU A 135 -13.17 -0.10 18.62
CA GLU A 135 -13.78 1.08 19.24
C GLU A 135 -12.69 1.99 19.84
N PRO A 136 -12.66 3.29 19.53
CA PRO A 136 -11.67 4.23 20.04
C PRO A 136 -12.00 4.65 21.47
N THR A 137 -11.69 3.81 22.47
CA THR A 137 -11.97 4.02 23.90
C THR A 137 -10.70 4.27 24.72
N ASP A 138 -10.85 4.83 25.93
CA ASP A 138 -9.73 5.02 26.85
C ASP A 138 -9.11 3.66 27.28
N THR A 139 -9.91 2.61 27.35
CA THR A 139 -9.43 1.24 27.66
C THR A 139 -8.54 0.72 26.53
N MET A 140 -8.97 0.87 25.28
CA MET A 140 -8.18 0.53 24.11
C MET A 140 -6.86 1.33 24.09
N LEU A 141 -6.92 2.64 24.38
CA LEU A 141 -5.74 3.49 24.43
C LEU A 141 -4.74 3.06 25.51
N ALA A 142 -5.22 2.66 26.69
CA ALA A 142 -4.37 2.16 27.77
C ALA A 142 -3.64 0.87 27.35
N ALA A 143 -4.35 -0.06 26.70
CA ALA A 143 -3.76 -1.29 26.17
C ALA A 143 -2.73 -1.00 25.06
N LEU A 144 -3.03 -0.08 24.15
CA LEU A 144 -2.12 0.33 23.08
C LEU A 144 -0.83 0.98 23.66
N ARG A 145 -0.96 1.84 24.66
CA ARG A 145 0.19 2.44 25.37
C ARG A 145 1.04 1.38 26.04
N GLN A 146 0.43 0.39 26.69
CA GLN A 146 1.15 -0.72 27.30
C GLN A 146 1.91 -1.53 26.24
N GLN A 147 1.28 -1.81 25.10
CA GLN A 147 1.93 -2.53 24.00
C GLN A 147 3.10 -1.74 23.41
N GLY A 148 2.93 -0.43 23.18
CA GLY A 148 4.01 0.44 22.69
C GLY A 148 5.19 0.52 23.65
N ALA A 149 4.94 0.69 24.96
CA ALA A 149 5.97 0.74 25.98
C ALA A 149 6.86 -0.51 26.01
N ALA A 150 6.30 -1.69 25.68
CA ALA A 150 7.07 -2.93 25.61
C ALA A 150 8.11 -2.93 24.47
N TYR A 151 7.85 -2.22 23.36
CA TYR A 151 8.81 -2.02 22.28
C TYR A 151 9.83 -0.93 22.61
N GLU A 152 9.39 0.18 23.16
CA GLU A 152 10.24 1.32 23.49
C GLU A 152 11.30 0.96 24.54
N GLN A 153 10.96 0.11 25.52
CA GLN A 153 11.92 -0.41 26.50
C GLN A 153 13.02 -1.26 25.87
N LEU A 154 12.74 -1.95 24.77
CA LEU A 154 13.69 -2.83 24.09
C LEU A 154 14.55 -2.10 23.07
N ASP A 155 14.03 -1.02 22.49
CA ASP A 155 14.72 -0.20 21.48
C ASP A 155 14.44 1.29 21.70
N PRO A 156 15.07 1.92 22.69
CA PRO A 156 14.87 3.33 23.01
C PRO A 156 15.43 4.29 21.95
N GLN A 157 16.19 3.78 20.96
CA GLN A 157 16.70 4.61 19.86
C GLN A 157 15.61 4.92 18.83
N HIS A 158 14.52 4.14 18.81
CA HIS A 158 13.35 4.39 18.00
C HIS A 158 12.13 4.53 18.93
N PRO A 159 11.90 5.72 19.52
CA PRO A 159 10.71 5.99 20.33
C PRO A 159 9.45 5.53 19.61
N VAL A 160 8.46 5.07 20.38
CA VAL A 160 7.26 4.50 19.78
C VAL A 160 6.22 5.60 19.52
N GLN A 161 5.82 5.74 18.26
CA GLN A 161 4.63 6.45 17.87
C GLN A 161 3.46 5.46 17.78
N LEU A 162 2.42 5.69 18.57
CA LEU A 162 1.24 4.84 18.60
C LEU A 162 0.28 5.16 17.45
N GLY A 163 -0.51 4.16 17.00
CA GLY A 163 -1.47 4.37 15.93
C GLY A 163 -2.65 3.41 15.94
N ILE A 164 -3.61 3.69 15.09
CA ILE A 164 -4.72 2.82 14.74
C ILE A 164 -4.66 2.54 13.24
N ASP A 165 -4.78 1.29 12.87
CA ASP A 165 -4.84 0.82 11.49
C ASP A 165 -6.31 0.47 11.20
N LEU A 166 -7.03 1.44 10.62
CA LEU A 166 -8.48 1.45 10.48
C LEU A 166 -8.91 1.05 9.08
N VAL A 167 -9.58 -0.09 8.95
CA VAL A 167 -10.21 -0.49 7.69
C VAL A 167 -11.37 0.45 7.39
N VAL A 168 -11.26 1.18 6.31
CA VAL A 168 -12.26 2.18 5.86
C VAL A 168 -12.98 1.78 4.57
N SER A 169 -12.41 0.83 3.81
CA SER A 169 -13.07 0.12 2.74
C SER A 169 -13.14 -1.35 3.18
N VAL A 170 -14.28 -1.75 3.71
CA VAL A 170 -14.49 -3.06 4.36
C VAL A 170 -14.89 -4.09 3.31
N PRO A 171 -14.25 -5.27 3.25
CA PRO A 171 -14.65 -6.32 2.32
C PRO A 171 -16.01 -6.92 2.71
N ASP A 172 -16.83 -7.25 1.70
CA ASP A 172 -18.11 -7.91 1.81
C ASP A 172 -18.07 -9.30 1.17
N ASP A 173 -18.85 -10.24 1.68
CA ASP A 173 -19.04 -11.58 1.11
C ASP A 173 -20.05 -11.60 -0.05
N PHE A 174 -20.63 -10.45 -0.39
CA PHE A 174 -21.59 -10.25 -1.48
C PHE A 174 -21.24 -9.01 -2.33
N PRO A 175 -21.72 -8.95 -3.58
CA PRO A 175 -21.26 -7.92 -4.52
C PRO A 175 -21.68 -6.50 -4.16
N GLY A 176 -22.72 -6.31 -3.33
CA GLY A 176 -23.26 -4.99 -3.02
C GLY A 176 -23.84 -4.24 -4.23
N PRO A 177 -24.40 -3.04 -4.04
CA PRO A 177 -25.05 -2.27 -5.11
C PRO A 177 -24.11 -1.86 -6.25
N GLN A 178 -22.80 -1.72 -5.94
CA GLN A 178 -21.78 -1.30 -6.91
C GLN A 178 -21.01 -2.49 -7.52
N ASN A 179 -21.40 -3.71 -7.14
CA ASN A 179 -20.69 -4.94 -7.54
C ASN A 179 -19.19 -4.89 -7.22
N SER A 180 -18.85 -4.30 -6.06
CA SER A 180 -17.48 -4.08 -5.60
C SER A 180 -16.99 -5.15 -4.63
N TYR A 181 -17.90 -5.84 -3.93
CA TYR A 181 -17.57 -6.70 -2.78
C TYR A 181 -16.85 -5.93 -1.67
N SER A 182 -17.17 -4.66 -1.54
CA SER A 182 -16.69 -3.79 -0.47
C SER A 182 -17.63 -2.62 -0.26
N HIS A 183 -17.63 -2.05 0.93
CA HIS A 183 -18.33 -0.82 1.25
C HIS A 183 -17.43 0.12 2.05
N HIS A 184 -17.72 1.42 1.98
CA HIS A 184 -17.01 2.42 2.78
C HIS A 184 -17.63 2.52 4.18
N VAL A 185 -16.77 2.65 5.18
CA VAL A 185 -17.17 3.10 6.51
C VAL A 185 -17.72 4.53 6.39
N ASP A 186 -18.79 4.83 7.11
CA ASP A 186 -19.41 6.14 7.06
C ASP A 186 -18.47 7.25 7.57
N ALA A 187 -18.65 8.46 7.03
CA ALA A 187 -17.78 9.59 7.32
C ALA A 187 -17.81 10.03 8.81
N GLY A 188 -18.92 9.79 9.50
CA GLY A 188 -19.05 10.12 10.93
C GLY A 188 -18.19 9.19 11.79
N THR A 189 -18.20 7.90 11.47
CA THR A 189 -17.33 6.90 12.11
C THR A 189 -15.85 7.22 11.86
N ILE A 190 -15.45 7.48 10.61
CA ILE A 190 -14.06 7.89 10.30
C ILE A 190 -13.68 9.14 11.08
N GLN A 191 -14.58 10.15 11.16
CA GLN A 191 -14.30 11.37 11.89
C GLN A 191 -14.12 11.12 13.39
N SER A 192 -14.86 10.17 13.99
CA SER A 192 -14.68 9.81 15.41
C SER A 192 -13.29 9.26 15.71
N TYR A 193 -12.74 8.43 14.82
CA TYR A 193 -11.36 7.94 14.93
C TYR A 193 -10.33 9.06 14.71
N ILE A 194 -10.57 9.97 13.77
CA ILE A 194 -9.72 11.14 13.54
C ILE A 194 -9.66 12.02 14.80
N ASP A 195 -10.82 12.33 15.41
CA ASP A 195 -10.91 13.15 16.60
C ASP A 195 -10.22 12.49 17.80
N PHE A 196 -10.41 11.18 17.95
CA PHE A 196 -9.75 10.40 18.99
C PHE A 196 -8.23 10.37 18.81
N CYS A 197 -7.75 10.09 17.59
CA CYS A 197 -6.32 10.09 17.28
C CYS A 197 -5.68 11.46 17.48
N SER A 198 -6.34 12.52 17.01
CA SER A 198 -5.88 13.90 17.18
C SER A 198 -5.77 14.29 18.66
N LYS A 199 -6.77 13.93 19.48
CA LYS A 199 -6.78 14.21 20.92
C LYS A 199 -5.66 13.49 21.68
N ASN A 200 -5.26 12.30 21.22
CA ASN A 200 -4.37 11.40 21.94
C ASN A 200 -2.97 11.27 21.33
N ASP A 201 -2.64 12.09 20.32
CA ASP A 201 -1.38 12.07 19.59
C ASP A 201 -1.08 10.71 18.96
N LEU A 202 -2.09 10.11 18.31
CA LEU A 202 -1.97 8.86 17.60
C LEU A 202 -1.91 9.08 16.11
N LEU A 203 -1.23 8.19 15.40
CA LEU A 203 -1.37 8.05 13.95
C LEU A 203 -2.68 7.34 13.62
N LEU A 204 -3.22 7.63 12.44
CA LEU A 204 -4.34 6.91 11.86
C LEU A 204 -3.94 6.45 10.45
N PHE A 205 -3.97 5.15 10.22
CA PHE A 205 -3.86 4.58 8.89
C PHE A 205 -5.27 4.31 8.38
N LEU A 206 -5.59 4.78 7.18
CA LEU A 206 -6.82 4.42 6.48
C LEU A 206 -6.49 3.21 5.61
N ASP A 207 -6.99 2.04 6.00
CA ASP A 207 -6.71 0.78 5.33
C ASP A 207 -7.80 0.44 4.33
N LEU A 208 -7.38 0.15 3.09
CA LEU A 208 -8.25 -0.03 1.95
C LEU A 208 -8.23 -1.47 1.46
N ASN A 209 -9.43 -2.10 1.48
CA ASN A 209 -9.72 -3.40 0.90
C ASN A 209 -10.62 -3.19 -0.33
N PHE A 210 -10.05 -3.09 -1.49
CA PHE A 210 -10.66 -2.52 -2.70
C PHE A 210 -11.76 -3.37 -3.33
N GLY A 211 -11.76 -4.68 -3.11
CA GLY A 211 -12.65 -5.60 -3.82
C GLY A 211 -12.48 -5.49 -5.34
N LEU A 212 -13.58 -5.31 -6.06
CA LEU A 212 -13.60 -5.10 -7.51
C LEU A 212 -13.65 -3.63 -7.92
N SER A 213 -13.53 -2.70 -6.97
CA SER A 213 -13.50 -1.25 -7.26
C SER A 213 -12.25 -0.86 -8.04
N PRO A 214 -12.33 0.18 -8.89
CA PRO A 214 -11.15 0.76 -9.53
C PRO A 214 -10.20 1.34 -8.48
N ILE A 215 -8.96 0.87 -8.48
CA ILE A 215 -7.96 1.20 -7.44
C ILE A 215 -7.85 2.70 -7.18
N MET A 216 -7.65 3.49 -8.23
CA MET A 216 -7.43 4.92 -8.07
C MET A 216 -8.69 5.73 -7.72
N ASP A 217 -9.88 5.16 -7.91
CA ASP A 217 -11.12 5.79 -7.46
C ASP A 217 -11.26 5.64 -5.93
N GLU A 218 -10.96 4.44 -5.39
CA GLU A 218 -10.88 4.19 -3.96
C GLU A 218 -9.83 5.10 -3.30
N VAL A 219 -8.61 5.10 -3.81
CA VAL A 219 -7.54 5.93 -3.27
C VAL A 219 -7.93 7.41 -3.26
N LYS A 220 -8.43 7.94 -4.37
CA LYS A 220 -8.85 9.35 -4.50
C LYS A 220 -9.95 9.74 -3.52
N PHE A 221 -10.84 8.80 -3.18
CA PHE A 221 -11.90 9.06 -2.21
C PHE A 221 -11.35 9.39 -0.82
N PHE A 222 -10.26 8.72 -0.41
CA PHE A 222 -9.65 8.90 0.92
C PHE A 222 -8.48 9.90 0.95
N LEU A 223 -7.88 10.30 -0.18
CA LEU A 223 -6.80 11.29 -0.22
C LEU A 223 -7.11 12.62 0.51
N PRO A 224 -8.35 13.16 0.53
CA PRO A 224 -8.66 14.38 1.28
C PRO A 224 -8.29 14.32 2.76
N TYR A 225 -8.41 13.15 3.39
CA TYR A 225 -8.01 12.97 4.80
C TYR A 225 -6.51 13.09 4.98
N LEU A 226 -5.71 12.46 4.10
CA LEU A 226 -4.24 12.53 4.14
C LEU A 226 -3.73 13.95 3.89
N LYS A 227 -4.41 14.70 3.02
CA LYS A 227 -4.07 16.11 2.70
C LYS A 227 -4.35 17.03 3.87
N LYS A 228 -5.44 16.78 4.60
CA LYS A 228 -5.91 17.64 5.69
C LYS A 228 -5.19 17.39 7.01
N TYR A 229 -4.86 16.12 7.31
CA TYR A 229 -4.34 15.73 8.62
C TYR A 229 -2.92 15.16 8.50
N ALA A 230 -1.96 15.76 9.21
CA ALA A 230 -0.56 15.36 9.19
C ALA A 230 -0.38 13.91 9.68
N PHE A 231 -1.13 13.51 10.70
CA PHE A 231 -1.09 12.20 11.35
C PHE A 231 -1.90 11.10 10.63
N VAL A 232 -2.60 11.43 9.54
CA VAL A 232 -3.34 10.43 8.74
C VAL A 232 -2.47 9.93 7.61
N HIS A 233 -2.37 8.61 7.50
CA HIS A 233 -1.59 7.84 6.56
C HIS A 233 -2.48 6.86 5.79
N MET A 234 -1.91 5.97 4.98
CA MET A 234 -2.66 4.97 4.23
C MET A 234 -2.06 3.58 4.40
N ALA A 235 -2.93 2.58 4.49
CA ALA A 235 -2.61 1.18 4.32
C ALA A 235 -3.43 0.61 3.16
N ILE A 236 -2.92 -0.42 2.51
CA ILE A 236 -3.62 -1.15 1.45
C ILE A 236 -3.40 -2.63 1.62
N ASP A 237 -4.44 -3.42 1.33
CA ASP A 237 -4.40 -4.86 1.43
C ASP A 237 -4.58 -5.53 0.07
N PRO A 238 -3.46 -5.95 -0.57
CA PRO A 238 -3.48 -6.55 -1.90
C PRO A 238 -4.30 -7.83 -2.01
N GLU A 239 -4.54 -8.58 -0.95
CA GLU A 239 -5.34 -9.81 -1.01
C GLU A 239 -6.80 -9.54 -1.43
N TRP A 240 -7.29 -8.33 -1.16
CA TRP A 240 -8.63 -7.85 -1.50
C TRP A 240 -8.68 -6.98 -2.76
N MET A 241 -7.57 -6.86 -3.50
CA MET A 241 -7.48 -6.03 -4.70
C MET A 241 -7.56 -6.87 -5.97
N PHE A 242 -8.65 -6.77 -6.72
CA PHE A 242 -8.89 -7.52 -7.95
C PHE A 242 -8.92 -6.64 -9.21
N PRO A 243 -7.83 -5.95 -9.56
CA PRO A 243 -7.79 -5.01 -10.68
C PRO A 243 -8.09 -5.67 -12.03
N ARG A 244 -7.91 -6.99 -12.13
CA ARG A 244 -8.17 -7.77 -13.36
C ARG A 244 -9.50 -8.48 -13.30
N ARG A 245 -10.27 -8.35 -12.22
CA ARG A 245 -11.56 -9.05 -12.01
C ARG A 245 -11.45 -10.56 -12.23
N ASN A 246 -10.32 -11.14 -11.86
CA ASN A 246 -9.98 -12.55 -12.08
C ASN A 246 -10.32 -13.45 -10.88
N GLY A 247 -11.13 -12.97 -9.96
CA GLY A 247 -11.58 -13.71 -8.78
C GLY A 247 -12.74 -12.99 -8.10
N ILE A 248 -13.26 -13.64 -7.07
CA ILE A 248 -14.31 -13.12 -6.20
C ILE A 248 -13.64 -12.79 -4.86
N PRO A 249 -13.68 -11.53 -4.40
CA PRO A 249 -13.18 -11.16 -3.08
C PRO A 249 -13.80 -12.03 -1.97
N GLY A 250 -12.97 -12.46 -1.01
CA GLY A 250 -13.39 -13.38 0.05
C GLY A 250 -13.46 -14.86 -0.34
N VAL A 251 -13.48 -15.19 -1.64
CA VAL A 251 -13.44 -16.58 -2.14
C VAL A 251 -12.05 -16.91 -2.69
N ASN A 252 -11.48 -15.98 -3.45
CA ASN A 252 -10.14 -16.10 -4.01
C ASN A 252 -9.21 -15.14 -3.29
N LEU A 253 -7.93 -15.47 -3.22
CA LEU A 253 -6.88 -14.53 -2.92
C LEU A 253 -6.46 -13.81 -4.20
N SER A 254 -6.13 -12.54 -4.08
CA SER A 254 -5.56 -11.79 -5.18
C SER A 254 -4.10 -11.47 -4.92
N ASN A 255 -3.37 -11.29 -5.99
CA ASN A 255 -2.09 -10.60 -5.98
C ASN A 255 -2.16 -9.40 -6.91
N VAL A 256 -1.41 -8.36 -6.56
CA VAL A 256 -1.28 -7.15 -7.36
C VAL A 256 0.09 -7.12 -8.03
N ARG A 257 0.22 -6.27 -9.05
CA ARG A 257 1.51 -5.97 -9.68
C ARG A 257 2.03 -4.64 -9.19
N ALA A 258 3.32 -4.43 -9.30
CA ALA A 258 3.90 -3.11 -9.06
C ALA A 258 3.21 -2.00 -9.87
N SER A 259 2.80 -2.30 -11.12
CA SER A 259 2.04 -1.36 -11.96
C SER A 259 0.67 -0.95 -11.42
N ASP A 260 0.07 -1.75 -10.54
CA ASP A 260 -1.20 -1.42 -9.87
C ASP A 260 -0.96 -0.50 -8.67
N LEU A 261 0.22 -0.62 -8.02
CA LEU A 261 0.58 0.10 -6.80
C LEU A 261 1.32 1.42 -7.07
N ASN A 262 2.10 1.49 -8.15
CA ASN A 262 2.89 2.67 -8.47
C ASN A 262 2.07 3.97 -8.57
N PRO A 263 0.86 3.99 -9.18
CA PRO A 263 0.02 5.18 -9.16
C PRO A 263 -0.42 5.62 -7.76
N ILE A 264 -0.57 4.67 -6.82
CA ILE A 264 -0.88 4.97 -5.40
C ILE A 264 0.32 5.65 -4.76
N ILE A 265 1.53 5.08 -4.95
CA ILE A 265 2.78 5.64 -4.43
C ILE A 265 2.97 7.06 -4.93
N GLU A 266 2.81 7.31 -6.24
CA GLU A 266 2.91 8.64 -6.85
C GLU A 266 1.90 9.63 -6.23
N ALA A 267 0.63 9.23 -6.12
CA ALA A 267 -0.42 10.09 -5.58
C ALA A 267 -0.17 10.50 -4.12
N ILE A 268 0.38 9.59 -3.30
CA ILE A 268 0.70 9.87 -1.90
C ILE A 268 2.00 10.69 -1.79
N ALA A 269 2.99 10.41 -2.64
CA ALA A 269 4.28 11.10 -2.66
C ALA A 269 4.16 12.61 -2.97
N GLU A 270 3.12 13.01 -3.70
CA GLU A 270 2.87 14.42 -4.00
C GLU A 270 2.29 15.22 -2.82
N ILE A 271 1.60 14.56 -1.89
CA ILE A 271 0.88 15.23 -0.79
C ILE A 271 1.80 16.11 0.07
N PRO A 272 2.96 15.64 0.57
CA PRO A 272 3.81 16.43 1.44
C PRO A 272 4.19 17.79 0.87
N MET A 273 4.60 17.81 -0.39
CA MET A 273 5.04 19.05 -1.06
C MET A 273 3.89 19.99 -1.40
N GLN A 274 2.72 19.46 -1.76
CA GLN A 274 1.55 20.27 -2.14
C GLN A 274 0.82 20.86 -0.95
N PHE A 275 0.79 20.13 0.18
CA PHE A 275 -0.03 20.49 1.35
C PHE A 275 0.80 20.84 2.58
N HIS A 276 2.14 20.87 2.48
CA HIS A 276 3.07 21.20 3.56
C HIS A 276 2.83 20.34 4.82
N VAL A 277 2.65 19.03 4.61
CA VAL A 277 2.52 18.03 5.68
C VAL A 277 3.75 17.12 5.68
N PRO A 278 4.09 16.49 6.82
CA PRO A 278 5.17 15.52 6.87
C PRO A 278 4.98 14.37 5.88
N ARG A 279 6.08 13.71 5.53
CA ARG A 279 6.09 12.53 4.67
C ARG A 279 5.11 11.48 5.16
N LYS A 280 4.28 11.00 4.26
CA LYS A 280 3.27 9.97 4.56
C LYS A 280 3.89 8.59 4.61
N ILE A 281 3.27 7.71 5.38
CA ILE A 281 3.55 6.27 5.36
C ILE A 281 2.49 5.60 4.49
N LEU A 282 2.92 4.69 3.62
CA LEU A 282 2.07 3.77 2.88
C LEU A 282 2.44 2.35 3.31
N ILE A 283 1.55 1.69 4.04
CA ILE A 283 1.65 0.28 4.37
C ILE A 283 1.10 -0.53 3.19
N ILE A 284 1.82 -1.56 2.76
CA ILE A 284 1.36 -2.52 1.77
C ILE A 284 1.42 -3.90 2.43
N HIS A 285 0.25 -4.46 2.73
CA HIS A 285 0.14 -5.78 3.33
C HIS A 285 0.52 -6.86 2.32
N GLN A 286 1.16 -7.91 2.80
CA GLN A 286 1.38 -9.15 2.06
C GLN A 286 1.00 -10.33 2.93
N TYR A 287 0.14 -11.17 2.39
CA TYR A 287 -0.43 -12.31 3.05
C TYR A 287 -0.12 -13.61 2.30
N ARG A 288 0.09 -14.70 3.05
CA ARG A 288 0.18 -16.05 2.51
C ARG A 288 -0.65 -16.98 3.39
N PRO A 289 -1.48 -17.86 2.81
CA PRO A 289 -2.26 -18.82 3.57
C PRO A 289 -1.41 -19.75 4.42
N ASP A 290 -2.02 -20.33 5.45
CA ASP A 290 -1.43 -21.29 6.36
C ASP A 290 -0.80 -22.49 5.61
N GLY A 291 0.42 -22.84 5.96
CA GLY A 291 1.12 -24.00 5.42
C GLY A 291 1.55 -23.91 3.95
N ASP A 292 1.41 -22.72 3.37
CA ASP A 292 1.75 -22.46 1.96
C ASP A 292 3.18 -21.93 1.77
N GLY A 293 4.03 -22.10 2.80
CA GLY A 293 5.33 -21.46 2.97
C GLY A 293 6.34 -21.60 1.83
N LEU A 294 6.09 -22.43 0.82
CA LEU A 294 7.06 -22.68 -0.27
C LEU A 294 6.39 -22.83 -1.65
N LYS A 295 5.15 -22.41 -1.82
CA LYS A 295 4.52 -22.43 -3.13
C LYS A 295 5.13 -21.38 -4.06
N ASP A 296 5.04 -21.69 -5.34
CA ASP A 296 5.53 -20.87 -6.44
C ASP A 296 5.06 -19.41 -6.27
N PRO A 297 5.98 -18.45 -6.14
CA PRO A 297 5.62 -17.02 -6.07
C PRO A 297 4.87 -16.51 -7.31
N SER A 298 4.82 -17.31 -8.38
CA SER A 298 4.00 -17.04 -9.56
C SER A 298 2.57 -17.53 -9.43
N ASP A 299 2.22 -18.24 -8.35
CA ASP A 299 0.84 -18.68 -8.08
C ASP A 299 -0.06 -17.47 -7.82
N PRO A 300 -1.08 -17.22 -8.67
CA PRO A 300 -1.99 -16.11 -8.47
C PRO A 300 -2.93 -16.45 -7.30
N GLY A 301 -2.66 -16.02 -6.13
CA GLY A 301 -3.52 -16.28 -4.99
C GLY A 301 -2.79 -16.24 -3.66
N GLN A 302 -1.57 -15.73 -3.67
CA GLN A 302 -0.76 -15.60 -2.45
C GLN A 302 -0.73 -14.17 -1.88
N ALA A 303 -1.50 -13.25 -2.43
CA ALA A 303 -1.56 -11.84 -2.02
C ALA A 303 -0.17 -11.17 -1.91
N GLU A 304 0.78 -11.63 -2.72
CA GLU A 304 2.10 -11.03 -2.87
C GLU A 304 2.12 -10.02 -4.02
N ILE A 305 3.04 -9.06 -3.93
CA ILE A 305 3.28 -8.12 -5.04
C ILE A 305 4.04 -8.87 -6.14
N ALA A 306 3.36 -9.20 -7.24
CA ALA A 306 4.03 -9.73 -8.42
C ALA A 306 4.96 -8.65 -9.00
N ASP A 307 6.13 -9.07 -9.48
CA ASP A 307 7.15 -8.17 -10.05
C ASP A 307 7.57 -6.99 -9.12
N LYS A 308 7.68 -7.23 -7.82
CA LYS A 308 8.05 -6.24 -6.77
C LYS A 308 9.30 -5.41 -7.13
N ARG A 309 10.22 -5.96 -7.94
CA ARG A 309 11.38 -5.22 -8.47
C ARG A 309 11.03 -3.94 -9.23
N ASN A 310 9.80 -3.86 -9.76
CA ASN A 310 9.30 -2.72 -10.53
C ASN A 310 8.48 -1.75 -9.65
N LEU A 311 8.40 -1.98 -8.34
CA LEU A 311 7.74 -1.06 -7.41
C LEU A 311 8.50 0.27 -7.42
N LEU A 312 7.75 1.36 -7.51
CA LEU A 312 8.32 2.71 -7.55
C LEU A 312 8.98 3.05 -6.21
N PHE A 313 10.24 3.45 -6.26
CA PHE A 313 10.88 4.11 -5.13
C PHE A 313 10.70 5.63 -5.26
N ASP A 314 10.00 6.23 -4.32
CA ASP A 314 9.88 7.68 -4.21
C ASP A 314 10.26 8.13 -2.79
N PRO A 315 11.32 8.95 -2.62
CA PRO A 315 11.78 9.38 -1.29
C PRO A 315 10.81 10.32 -0.57
N ARG A 316 9.73 10.76 -1.24
CA ARG A 316 8.70 11.63 -0.67
C ARG A 316 7.61 10.86 0.07
N VAL A 317 7.59 9.52 -0.02
CA VAL A 317 6.69 8.63 0.72
C VAL A 317 7.47 7.50 1.36
N ASN A 318 7.05 7.08 2.55
CA ASN A 318 7.65 5.95 3.26
C ASN A 318 6.82 4.69 2.97
N VAL A 319 7.25 3.89 1.98
CA VAL A 319 6.63 2.59 1.69
C VAL A 319 7.11 1.56 2.69
N VAL A 320 6.17 0.84 3.31
CA VAL A 320 6.40 -0.25 4.26
C VAL A 320 5.84 -1.54 3.66
N ILE A 321 6.67 -2.54 3.44
CA ILE A 321 6.20 -3.88 3.09
C ILE A 321 5.89 -4.61 4.40
N HIS A 322 4.62 -4.99 4.58
CA HIS A 322 4.08 -5.46 5.84
C HIS A 322 3.65 -6.93 5.74
N VAL A 323 4.25 -7.78 6.57
CA VAL A 323 3.91 -9.21 6.63
C VAL A 323 2.65 -9.38 7.48
N ASP A 324 1.57 -9.85 6.85
CA ASP A 324 0.22 -9.91 7.44
C ASP A 324 -0.34 -11.33 7.59
N SER A 325 0.49 -12.36 7.45
CA SER A 325 0.01 -13.74 7.54
C SER A 325 -0.40 -14.11 8.96
N VAL A 326 -1.55 -14.77 9.06
CA VAL A 326 -2.14 -15.22 10.33
C VAL A 326 -1.40 -16.46 10.82
N GLY A 327 -1.05 -16.47 12.11
CA GLY A 327 -0.49 -17.63 12.80
C GLY A 327 -1.57 -18.46 13.53
N GLY A 328 -1.15 -19.23 14.55
CA GLY A 328 -2.03 -20.05 15.38
C GLY A 328 -2.05 -21.53 15.00
N TYR A 329 -1.06 -21.96 14.23
CA TYR A 329 -0.80 -23.36 13.86
C TYR A 329 0.63 -23.77 14.21
N SER A 330 0.91 -25.07 14.21
CA SER A 330 2.26 -25.57 14.53
C SER A 330 3.27 -25.14 13.48
N GLY A 331 4.28 -24.37 13.87
CA GLY A 331 5.33 -23.86 12.98
C GLY A 331 5.10 -22.41 12.51
N ASP A 332 3.97 -21.79 12.85
CA ASP A 332 3.59 -20.45 12.41
C ASP A 332 4.68 -19.38 12.62
N ILE A 333 5.34 -19.39 13.77
CA ILE A 333 6.43 -18.43 14.05
C ILE A 333 7.58 -18.56 13.06
N GLN A 334 7.95 -19.79 12.70
CA GLN A 334 9.00 -20.04 11.71
C GLN A 334 8.56 -19.57 10.33
N ASP A 335 7.32 -19.85 9.95
CA ASP A 335 6.77 -19.44 8.66
C ASP A 335 6.68 -17.92 8.53
N LYS A 336 6.18 -17.23 9.56
CA LYS A 336 6.13 -15.76 9.60
C LYS A 336 7.53 -15.14 9.55
N ARG A 337 8.53 -15.72 10.26
CA ARG A 337 9.93 -15.29 10.18
C ARG A 337 10.53 -15.52 8.79
N PHE A 338 10.21 -16.64 8.16
CA PHE A 338 10.62 -16.95 6.80
C PHE A 338 10.03 -15.97 5.80
N GLN A 339 8.71 -15.70 5.87
CA GLN A 339 8.04 -14.70 5.03
C GLN A 339 8.65 -13.30 5.20
N TYR A 340 8.95 -12.91 6.44
CA TYR A 340 9.60 -11.62 6.69
C TYR A 340 11.01 -11.57 6.06
N SER A 341 11.78 -12.63 6.23
CA SER A 341 13.10 -12.72 5.59
C SER A 341 13.02 -12.64 4.07
N GLU A 342 12.04 -13.31 3.46
CA GLU A 342 11.84 -13.34 2.01
C GLU A 342 11.34 -11.99 1.48
N TRP A 343 10.23 -11.50 2.03
CA TRP A 343 9.51 -10.33 1.49
C TRP A 343 10.09 -8.99 1.89
N VAL A 344 10.79 -8.93 3.02
CA VAL A 344 11.38 -7.69 3.53
C VAL A 344 12.90 -7.74 3.39
N GLN A 345 13.59 -8.61 4.09
CA GLN A 345 15.06 -8.61 4.15
C GLN A 345 15.69 -8.85 2.77
N GLN A 346 15.30 -9.93 2.10
CA GLN A 346 15.89 -10.32 0.81
C GLN A 346 15.45 -9.37 -0.30
N ASP A 347 14.17 -9.02 -0.37
CA ASP A 347 13.64 -8.15 -1.40
C ASP A 347 14.13 -6.71 -1.24
N MET A 348 14.21 -6.17 -0.02
CA MET A 348 14.80 -4.87 0.25
C MET A 348 16.26 -4.82 -0.23
N LYS A 349 17.05 -5.84 0.12
CA LYS A 349 18.45 -5.96 -0.30
C LYS A 349 18.60 -6.13 -1.80
N LYS A 350 17.68 -6.88 -2.43
CA LYS A 350 17.74 -7.24 -3.86
C LYS A 350 17.25 -6.11 -4.77
N TYR A 351 16.21 -5.40 -4.37
CA TYR A 351 15.54 -4.42 -5.22
C TYR A 351 15.86 -2.97 -4.84
N GLY A 352 16.03 -2.68 -3.54
CA GLY A 352 16.37 -1.33 -3.05
C GLY A 352 15.28 -0.28 -3.30
N ASN A 353 14.03 -0.70 -3.50
CA ASN A 353 12.91 0.16 -3.87
C ASN A 353 11.91 0.40 -2.74
N PHE A 354 12.18 -0.08 -1.54
CA PHE A 354 11.54 0.29 -0.28
C PHE A 354 12.56 0.18 0.86
N LEU A 355 12.30 0.85 1.99
CA LEU A 355 13.27 1.00 3.07
C LEU A 355 12.79 0.42 4.40
N TYR A 356 11.53 0.07 4.54
CA TYR A 356 10.93 -0.30 5.81
C TYR A 356 10.14 -1.60 5.71
N GLY A 357 10.30 -2.45 6.74
CA GLY A 357 9.47 -3.63 6.96
C GLY A 357 8.40 -3.36 8.01
N GLY A 358 7.29 -4.06 7.89
CA GLY A 358 6.23 -4.12 8.87
C GLY A 358 5.85 -5.55 9.21
N PHE A 359 5.18 -5.76 10.35
CA PHE A 359 4.85 -7.08 10.86
C PHE A 359 3.55 -7.06 11.65
N LYS A 360 2.60 -7.95 11.33
CA LYS A 360 1.32 -8.07 12.02
C LYS A 360 1.27 -9.31 12.92
N LEU A 361 0.63 -9.15 14.05
CA LEU A 361 0.38 -10.18 15.05
C LEU A 361 -1.11 -10.22 15.34
N PHE A 362 -1.63 -11.41 15.67
CA PHE A 362 -3.07 -11.62 15.90
C PHE A 362 -3.27 -12.21 17.28
N TYR A 363 -3.76 -11.41 18.23
CA TYR A 363 -3.87 -11.78 19.64
C TYR A 363 -4.65 -13.09 19.88
N GLN A 364 -5.84 -13.21 19.29
CA GLN A 364 -6.69 -14.38 19.52
C GLN A 364 -6.27 -15.58 18.67
N HIS A 365 -5.92 -15.36 17.42
CA HIS A 365 -5.54 -16.44 16.51
C HIS A 365 -4.23 -17.11 16.90
N GLU A 366 -3.20 -16.32 17.18
CA GLU A 366 -1.86 -16.82 17.50
C GLU A 366 -1.76 -17.34 18.95
N ALA A 367 -2.63 -16.88 19.86
CA ALA A 367 -2.69 -17.40 21.23
C ALA A 367 -2.93 -18.91 21.33
N LYS A 368 -3.47 -19.55 20.27
CA LYS A 368 -3.63 -21.02 20.18
C LYS A 368 -2.30 -21.77 20.32
N ILE A 369 -1.22 -21.18 19.87
CA ILE A 369 0.17 -21.66 20.05
C ILE A 369 0.89 -20.74 21.02
N ARG A 370 1.29 -19.58 20.60
CA ARG A 370 1.75 -18.42 21.37
C ARG A 370 2.01 -17.21 20.46
N LEU A 371 1.77 -16.06 20.96
CA LEU A 371 2.16 -14.81 20.30
C LEU A 371 3.69 -14.64 20.34
N MET A 372 4.27 -14.09 19.28
CA MET A 372 5.66 -13.63 19.34
C MET A 372 5.79 -12.45 20.31
N THR A 373 6.82 -12.48 21.13
CA THR A 373 7.13 -11.37 22.03
C THR A 373 7.71 -10.17 21.26
N PRO A 374 7.61 -8.94 21.78
CA PRO A 374 8.25 -7.77 21.18
C PRO A 374 9.74 -7.97 20.90
N LYS A 375 10.47 -8.68 21.79
CA LYS A 375 11.88 -9.02 21.60
C LYS A 375 12.10 -9.92 20.38
N GLU A 376 11.23 -10.89 20.14
CA GLU A 376 11.30 -11.77 18.98
C GLU A 376 10.97 -11.02 17.69
N VAL A 377 9.99 -10.12 17.71
CA VAL A 377 9.66 -9.25 16.57
C VAL A 377 10.86 -8.34 16.25
N LEU A 378 11.47 -7.71 17.25
CA LEU A 378 12.66 -6.86 17.05
C LEU A 378 13.92 -7.64 16.65
N SER A 379 13.91 -8.99 16.77
CA SER A 379 15.01 -9.84 16.27
C SER A 379 14.92 -10.18 14.78
N LEU A 380 13.85 -9.75 14.10
CA LEU A 380 13.75 -9.81 12.64
C LEU A 380 14.78 -8.86 12.01
N ASP A 381 15.25 -9.17 10.81
CA ASP A 381 16.29 -8.39 10.12
C ASP A 381 15.77 -7.86 8.76
N PRO A 382 15.71 -6.51 8.56
CA PRO A 382 15.86 -5.47 9.58
C PRO A 382 14.70 -5.49 10.59
N PRO A 383 14.86 -4.94 11.79
CA PRO A 383 13.74 -4.82 12.73
C PRO A 383 12.56 -4.07 12.13
N PRO A 384 11.32 -4.56 12.26
CA PRO A 384 10.15 -3.88 11.71
C PRO A 384 9.99 -2.47 12.26
N MET A 385 9.72 -1.51 11.37
CA MET A 385 9.45 -0.12 11.76
C MET A 385 7.94 0.14 11.98
N VAL A 386 7.08 -0.75 11.50
CA VAL A 386 5.64 -0.72 11.75
C VAL A 386 5.21 -2.10 12.26
N VAL A 387 4.58 -2.15 13.43
CA VAL A 387 4.04 -3.37 14.01
C VAL A 387 2.57 -3.17 14.30
N THR A 388 1.71 -4.02 13.74
CA THR A 388 0.27 -3.95 13.96
C THR A 388 -0.23 -5.18 14.70
N TYR A 389 -1.31 -5.01 15.46
CA TYR A 389 -1.95 -6.06 16.24
C TYR A 389 -3.42 -6.16 15.86
N GLY A 390 -3.82 -7.31 15.31
CA GLY A 390 -5.20 -7.77 15.14
C GLY A 390 -5.62 -8.75 16.24
N ASN A 391 -6.84 -9.32 16.11
CA ASN A 391 -7.38 -10.35 17.02
C ASN A 391 -7.45 -11.75 16.43
#